data_92cb7963694788ac3934450e2fa38632
#
_entry.id   92cb7963694788ac3934450e2fa38632
#
_cell.length_a   1.000
_cell.length_b   1.000
_cell.length_c   1.000
_cell.angle_alpha   90.00
_cell.angle_beta   90.00
_cell.angle_gamma   90.00
#
_symmetry.space_group_name_H-M   'P 1'
#
loop_
_entity.id
_entity.type
_entity.pdbx_description
1 polymer ?
#
loop_
_entity_poly.entity_id
_entity_poly.type
_entity_poly.pdbx_seq_one_letter_code
_entity_poly.pdbx_strand_id
1 'polypeptide(L)'
;MDRATPGTDPARPSIWIVEDEPPAAELAAELCVATGAEPRTFHSALPFLRAFREAPAPQAIVLDWRLEHELSAALFMATRHRFPRLPVIYWTGSASAALPAMIRDDPCTRVIDKAGGAAAFEEALGWALSDTDLPDRNER
;
A
#
# COMPACT_ATOMS: atom_id res chain seq x y z
N MET A 1 -28.34 -4.55 -10.43
CA MET A 1 -27.52 -3.88 -10.09
C MET A 1 -26.51 -3.70 -10.90
N ASP A 2 -26.17 -2.90 -11.14
CA ASP A 2 -25.26 -2.70 -11.95
C ASP A 2 -24.06 -2.38 -11.43
N ARG A 3 -23.06 -2.74 -11.90
CA ARG A 3 -21.88 -2.48 -11.57
C ARG A 3 -21.37 -1.49 -12.29
N ALA A 4 -21.24 -0.58 -12.00
CA ALA A 4 -20.84 0.50 -12.69
C ALA A 4 -19.64 0.24 -13.47
N THR A 5 -18.53 0.51 -13.11
CA THR A 5 -17.38 0.34 -13.88
C THR A 5 -16.48 -0.57 -13.18
N PRO A 6 -15.66 -1.28 -13.87
CA PRO A 6 -14.64 -2.11 -13.22
C PRO A 6 -13.80 -1.23 -12.34
N GLY A 7 -13.49 -1.68 -11.17
CA GLY A 7 -12.63 -0.94 -10.29
C GLY A 7 -13.35 0.03 -9.40
N THR A 8 -14.67 0.08 -9.47
CA THR A 8 -15.38 1.01 -8.61
C THR A 8 -16.41 0.31 -7.75
N ASP A 9 -16.21 -0.98 -7.49
CA ASP A 9 -17.09 -1.72 -6.63
C ASP A 9 -16.92 -1.21 -5.20
N PRO A 10 -17.93 -0.57 -4.61
CA PRO A 10 -17.76 -0.01 -3.28
C PRO A 10 -17.61 -1.06 -2.19
N ALA A 11 -17.93 -2.31 -2.48
CA ALA A 11 -17.74 -3.37 -1.50
C ALA A 11 -16.30 -3.84 -1.42
N ARG A 12 -15.45 -3.43 -2.34
CA ARG A 12 -14.07 -3.85 -2.33
C ARG A 12 -13.16 -2.75 -1.89
N PRO A 13 -12.33 -3.01 -0.91
CA PRO A 13 -11.35 -1.99 -0.49
C PRO A 13 -10.34 -1.75 -1.58
N SER A 14 -9.96 -0.51 -1.73
CA SER A 14 -9.02 -0.10 -2.76
C SER A 14 -7.62 -0.12 -2.20
N ILE A 15 -6.70 -0.78 -2.88
CA ILE A 15 -5.29 -0.87 -2.47
C ILE A 15 -4.44 -0.31 -3.59
N TRP A 16 -3.59 0.67 -3.28
CA TRP A 16 -2.69 1.23 -4.27
C TRP A 16 -1.32 0.62 -4.06
N ILE A 17 -0.70 0.18 -5.15
CA ILE A 17 0.59 -0.51 -5.12
C ILE A 17 1.57 0.27 -5.97
N VAL A 18 2.70 0.66 -5.39
CA VAL A 18 3.76 1.34 -6.14
C VAL A 18 4.93 0.39 -6.23
N GLU A 19 5.17 -0.14 -7.40
CA GLU A 19 6.17 -1.17 -7.62
C GLU A 19 6.67 -1.07 -9.07
N ASP A 20 7.96 -0.89 -9.25
CA ASP A 20 8.50 -0.66 -10.59
C ASP A 20 8.87 -1.94 -11.33
N GLU A 21 8.83 -3.10 -10.70
CA GLU A 21 9.10 -4.35 -11.38
C GLU A 21 7.81 -5.02 -11.76
N PRO A 22 7.54 -5.21 -13.06
CA PRO A 22 6.26 -5.75 -13.46
C PRO A 22 5.87 -7.09 -12.85
N PRO A 23 6.78 -8.08 -12.73
CA PRO A 23 6.34 -9.34 -12.13
C PRO A 23 5.92 -9.17 -10.67
N ALA A 24 6.63 -8.32 -9.92
CA ALA A 24 6.28 -8.10 -8.54
C ALA A 24 4.96 -7.35 -8.45
N ALA A 25 4.75 -6.37 -9.33
CA ALA A 25 3.50 -5.61 -9.32
C ALA A 25 2.33 -6.53 -9.64
N GLU A 26 2.51 -7.45 -10.58
CA GLU A 26 1.44 -8.37 -10.93
C GLU A 26 1.13 -9.31 -9.77
N LEU A 27 2.16 -9.80 -9.11
CA LEU A 27 1.94 -10.68 -7.97
C LEU A 27 1.19 -9.96 -6.86
N ALA A 28 1.60 -8.74 -6.55
CA ALA A 28 0.93 -7.99 -5.51
C ALA A 28 -0.55 -7.77 -5.86
N ALA A 29 -0.81 -7.44 -7.13
CA ALA A 29 -2.19 -7.22 -7.56
C ALA A 29 -3.01 -8.50 -7.44
N GLU A 30 -2.43 -9.64 -7.84
CA GLU A 30 -3.15 -10.90 -7.74
C GLU A 30 -3.46 -11.26 -6.29
N LEU A 31 -2.52 -10.99 -5.39
CA LEU A 31 -2.75 -11.27 -3.98
C LEU A 31 -3.82 -10.37 -3.41
N CYS A 32 -3.88 -9.13 -3.85
CA CYS A 32 -4.94 -8.23 -3.43
C CYS A 32 -6.30 -8.73 -3.88
N VAL A 33 -6.39 -9.15 -5.14
CA VAL A 33 -7.65 -9.66 -5.66
C VAL A 33 -8.07 -10.91 -4.89
N ALA A 34 -7.11 -11.78 -4.59
CA ALA A 34 -7.42 -13.00 -3.86
C ALA A 34 -7.96 -12.69 -2.46
N THR A 35 -7.58 -11.55 -1.91
CA THR A 35 -8.05 -11.15 -0.59
C THR A 35 -9.38 -10.39 -0.66
N GLY A 36 -9.87 -10.13 -1.86
CA GLY A 36 -11.12 -9.39 -2.01
C GLY A 36 -10.95 -7.91 -2.21
N ALA A 37 -9.74 -7.45 -2.46
CA ALA A 37 -9.47 -6.03 -2.64
C ALA A 37 -9.36 -5.67 -4.12
N GLU A 38 -9.43 -4.37 -4.37
CA GLU A 38 -9.33 -3.85 -5.72
C GLU A 38 -7.97 -3.18 -5.87
N PRO A 39 -7.02 -3.77 -6.57
CA PRO A 39 -5.69 -3.17 -6.67
C PRO A 39 -5.60 -2.13 -7.78
N ARG A 40 -4.76 -1.15 -7.57
CA ARG A 40 -4.38 -0.21 -8.62
C ARG A 40 -2.87 -0.09 -8.53
N THR A 41 -2.17 -0.39 -9.63
CA THR A 41 -0.71 -0.41 -9.59
C THR A 41 -0.14 0.81 -10.29
N PHE A 42 0.96 1.30 -9.74
CA PHE A 42 1.72 2.40 -10.29
C PHE A 42 3.15 1.92 -10.39
N HIS A 43 3.78 2.15 -11.53
CA HIS A 43 5.14 1.66 -11.74
C HIS A 43 6.18 2.71 -11.44
N SER A 44 5.76 3.90 -11.03
CA SER A 44 6.69 4.95 -10.65
C SER A 44 5.98 5.94 -9.75
N ALA A 45 6.75 6.86 -9.19
CA ALA A 45 6.21 7.80 -8.22
C ALA A 45 5.26 8.82 -8.82
N LEU A 46 5.54 9.29 -10.03
CA LEU A 46 4.77 10.39 -10.57
C LEU A 46 3.30 10.07 -10.81
N PRO A 47 2.97 8.93 -11.45
CA PRO A 47 1.55 8.60 -11.59
C PRO A 47 0.86 8.42 -10.24
N PHE A 48 1.58 7.87 -9.26
CA PHE A 48 1.01 7.71 -7.93
C PHE A 48 0.67 9.08 -7.33
N LEU A 49 1.60 10.03 -7.43
CA LEU A 49 1.35 11.34 -6.85
C LEU A 49 0.21 12.06 -7.53
N ARG A 50 0.05 11.85 -8.83
CA ARG A 50 -1.08 12.44 -9.51
C ARG A 50 -2.37 11.87 -8.99
N ALA A 51 -2.47 10.55 -8.89
CA ALA A 51 -3.67 9.92 -8.37
C ALA A 51 -3.91 10.31 -6.93
N PHE A 52 -2.83 10.45 -6.17
CA PHE A 52 -2.93 10.83 -4.78
C PHE A 52 -3.60 12.19 -4.62
N ARG A 53 -3.39 13.09 -5.57
CA ARG A 53 -4.02 14.40 -5.49
C ARG A 53 -5.43 14.42 -6.06
N GLU A 54 -5.72 13.56 -7.03
CA GLU A 54 -6.94 13.69 -7.79
C GLU A 54 -8.02 12.67 -7.45
N ALA A 55 -7.66 11.58 -6.85
CA ALA A 55 -8.61 10.49 -6.60
C ALA A 55 -8.88 10.36 -5.11
N PRO A 56 -9.98 9.69 -4.75
CA PRO A 56 -10.21 9.39 -3.34
C PRO A 56 -9.11 8.50 -2.79
N ALA A 57 -8.85 8.62 -1.50
CA ALA A 57 -7.80 7.85 -0.88
C ALA A 57 -8.10 6.36 -0.93
N PRO A 58 -7.09 5.53 -1.08
CA PRO A 58 -7.29 4.09 -0.98
C PRO A 58 -7.43 3.69 0.48
N GLN A 59 -7.73 2.40 0.72
CA GLN A 59 -7.80 1.89 2.07
C GLN A 59 -6.40 1.58 2.60
N ALA A 60 -5.47 1.29 1.72
CA ALA A 60 -4.09 1.02 2.11
C ALA A 60 -3.18 1.21 0.92
N ILE A 61 -1.89 1.36 1.19
CA ILE A 61 -0.88 1.54 0.16
C ILE A 61 0.23 0.52 0.38
N VAL A 62 0.69 -0.09 -0.71
CA VAL A 62 1.84 -0.98 -0.69
C VAL A 62 2.98 -0.28 -1.41
N LEU A 63 4.10 -0.08 -0.75
CA LEU A 63 5.23 0.61 -1.33
C LEU A 63 6.45 -0.30 -1.38
N ASP A 64 7.19 -0.25 -2.48
CA ASP A 64 8.45 -0.95 -2.59
C ASP A 64 9.55 0.01 -2.15
N TRP A 65 10.33 -0.38 -1.13
CA TRP A 65 11.40 0.48 -0.66
C TRP A 65 12.46 0.71 -1.74
N ARG A 66 12.66 -0.27 -2.58
CA ARG A 66 13.70 -0.16 -3.58
C ARG A 66 13.32 0.64 -4.80
N LEU A 67 12.13 1.19 -4.81
CA LEU A 67 11.69 2.02 -5.89
C LEU A 67 12.41 3.32 -5.79
N GLU A 68 13.69 3.42 -5.99
CA GLU A 68 14.46 4.63 -5.84
C GLU A 68 14.31 5.11 -4.42
N HIS A 69 15.18 4.71 -3.57
CA HIS A 69 15.07 4.89 -2.12
C HIS A 69 14.55 6.24 -1.68
N GLU A 70 15.09 7.30 -2.26
CA GLU A 70 14.67 8.62 -1.82
C GLU A 70 13.22 8.90 -2.17
N LEU A 71 12.80 8.47 -3.35
CA LEU A 71 11.42 8.70 -3.75
C LEU A 71 10.46 7.90 -2.90
N SER A 72 10.84 6.69 -2.52
CA SER A 72 9.97 5.89 -1.68
C SER A 72 9.76 6.57 -0.33
N ALA A 73 10.80 7.10 0.26
CA ALA A 73 10.67 7.82 1.52
C ALA A 73 9.80 9.06 1.34
N ALA A 74 9.97 9.77 0.23
CA ALA A 74 9.16 10.96 -0.03
C ALA A 74 7.70 10.61 -0.19
N LEU A 75 7.41 9.48 -0.84
CA LEU A 75 6.03 9.03 -0.98
C LEU A 75 5.42 8.71 0.38
N PHE A 76 6.22 8.08 1.25
CA PHE A 76 5.74 7.81 2.59
C PHE A 76 5.43 9.10 3.34
N MET A 77 6.32 10.06 3.24
CA MET A 77 6.12 11.32 3.96
C MET A 77 4.90 12.06 3.43
N ALA A 78 4.73 12.08 2.12
CA ALA A 78 3.56 12.74 1.54
C ALA A 78 2.28 12.06 2.00
N THR A 79 2.29 10.72 2.02
CA THR A 79 1.13 9.96 2.45
C THR A 79 0.81 10.26 3.89
N ARG A 80 1.82 10.22 4.75
CA ARG A 80 1.61 10.40 6.17
C ARG A 80 1.21 11.82 6.52
N HIS A 81 1.69 12.78 5.75
CA HIS A 81 1.31 14.16 5.98
C HIS A 81 -0.17 14.38 5.68
N ARG A 82 -0.65 13.79 4.60
CA ARG A 82 -2.04 14.00 4.24
C ARG A 82 -2.98 13.05 4.98
N PHE A 83 -2.56 11.81 5.17
CA PHE A 83 -3.39 10.80 5.83
C PHE A 83 -2.58 10.16 6.94
N PRO A 84 -2.61 10.75 8.13
CA PRO A 84 -1.71 10.29 9.22
C PRO A 84 -1.90 8.85 9.64
N ARG A 85 -3.06 8.26 9.36
CA ARG A 85 -3.35 6.91 9.81
C ARG A 85 -3.64 5.92 8.70
N LEU A 86 -3.36 6.30 7.46
CA LEU A 86 -3.58 5.40 6.35
C LEU A 86 -2.58 4.25 6.44
N PRO A 87 -3.02 3.00 6.40
CA PRO A 87 -2.08 1.89 6.50
C PRO A 87 -1.13 1.84 5.31
N VAL A 88 0.14 1.64 5.61
CA VAL A 88 1.17 1.51 4.57
C VAL A 88 1.90 0.19 4.81
N ILE A 89 2.06 -0.59 3.76
CA ILE A 89 2.82 -1.82 3.80
C ILE A 89 4.06 -1.62 2.94
N TYR A 90 5.24 -1.73 3.54
CA TYR A 90 6.48 -1.72 2.78
C TYR A 90 6.80 -3.16 2.44
N TRP A 91 6.84 -3.46 1.15
CA TRP A 91 7.08 -4.81 0.65
C TRP A 91 8.42 -4.77 -0.07
N THR A 92 9.45 -5.23 0.58
CA THR A 92 10.78 -5.02 0.09
C THR A 92 11.58 -6.31 0.05
N GLY A 93 12.50 -6.40 -0.88
CA GLY A 93 13.42 -7.53 -0.96
C GLY A 93 14.65 -7.35 -0.11
N SER A 94 14.75 -6.22 0.59
CA SER A 94 15.89 -5.96 1.43
C SER A 94 15.51 -6.06 2.89
N ALA A 95 16.49 -6.18 3.73
CA ALA A 95 16.22 -6.25 5.15
C ALA A 95 15.57 -4.96 5.63
N SER A 96 14.63 -5.08 6.52
CA SER A 96 13.93 -3.93 7.03
C SER A 96 14.86 -2.98 7.79
N ALA A 97 16.02 -3.46 8.20
CA ALA A 97 16.95 -2.60 8.91
C ALA A 97 17.43 -1.42 8.06
N ALA A 98 17.27 -1.52 6.74
CA ALA A 98 17.68 -0.42 5.87
C ALA A 98 16.71 0.75 5.91
N LEU A 99 15.54 0.57 6.49
CA LEU A 99 14.55 1.63 6.49
C LEU A 99 14.79 2.62 7.62
N PRO A 100 14.52 3.90 7.37
CA PRO A 100 14.65 4.89 8.45
C PRO A 100 13.72 4.56 9.61
N ALA A 101 14.13 4.98 10.81
CA ALA A 101 13.35 4.69 11.98
C ALA A 101 11.95 5.27 11.91
N MET A 102 11.80 6.43 11.29
CA MET A 102 10.48 7.05 11.22
C MET A 102 9.49 6.17 10.46
N ILE A 103 9.98 5.35 9.55
CA ILE A 103 9.12 4.44 8.82
C ILE A 103 8.92 3.16 9.62
N ARG A 104 10.02 2.60 10.15
CA ARG A 104 9.93 1.35 10.89
C ARG A 104 9.08 1.48 12.14
N ASP A 105 9.13 2.64 12.76
CA ASP A 105 8.44 2.83 14.04
C ASP A 105 7.05 3.43 13.90
N ASP A 106 6.62 3.68 12.68
CA ASP A 106 5.30 4.26 12.47
C ASP A 106 4.23 3.22 12.81
N PRO A 107 3.25 3.56 13.64
CA PRO A 107 2.27 2.56 14.08
C PRO A 107 1.30 2.11 12.99
N CYS A 108 1.18 2.87 11.92
CA CYS A 108 0.29 2.48 10.81
C CYS A 108 1.07 1.94 9.63
N THR A 109 2.28 1.45 9.86
CA THR A 109 3.13 0.90 8.82
C THR A 109 3.59 -0.48 9.22
N ARG A 110 3.60 -1.40 8.25
CA ARG A 110 4.21 -2.70 8.43
C ARG A 110 5.23 -2.91 7.33
N VAL A 111 6.33 -3.56 7.67
CA VAL A 111 7.39 -3.86 6.72
C VAL A 111 7.45 -5.36 6.57
N ILE A 112 7.32 -5.86 5.36
CA ILE A 112 7.41 -7.29 5.11
C ILE A 112 8.41 -7.56 4.01
N ASP A 113 9.00 -8.73 4.06
CA ASP A 113 10.03 -9.13 3.13
C ASP A 113 9.39 -9.87 1.97
N LYS A 114 9.79 -9.54 0.75
CA LYS A 114 9.26 -10.23 -0.43
C LYS A 114 9.54 -11.73 -0.37
N ALA A 115 10.62 -12.11 0.29
CA ALA A 115 10.94 -13.52 0.42
C ALA A 115 10.00 -14.26 1.37
N GLY A 116 9.18 -13.54 2.12
CA GLY A 116 8.22 -14.16 3.00
C GLY A 116 7.04 -14.80 2.31
N GLY A 117 6.91 -14.59 1.02
CA GLY A 117 5.90 -15.27 0.23
C GLY A 117 4.52 -14.65 0.35
N ALA A 118 3.57 -15.34 -0.27
CA ALA A 118 2.20 -14.84 -0.34
C ALA A 118 1.57 -14.73 1.04
N ALA A 119 1.87 -15.67 1.93
CA ALA A 119 1.24 -15.65 3.25
C ALA A 119 1.57 -14.39 4.02
N ALA A 120 2.81 -13.93 3.96
CA ALA A 120 3.19 -12.73 4.67
C ALA A 120 2.47 -11.51 4.09
N PHE A 121 2.34 -11.46 2.78
CA PHE A 121 1.65 -10.36 2.12
C PHE A 121 0.18 -10.35 2.50
N GLU A 122 -0.44 -11.53 2.48
CA GLU A 122 -1.86 -11.63 2.79
C GLU A 122 -2.13 -11.26 4.25
N GLU A 123 -1.23 -11.63 5.13
CA GLU A 123 -1.40 -11.27 6.52
C GLU A 123 -1.30 -9.77 6.70
N ALA A 124 -0.37 -9.12 6.00
CA ALA A 124 -0.25 -7.67 6.10
C ALA A 124 -1.48 -6.98 5.52
N LEU A 125 -2.04 -7.51 4.43
CA LEU A 125 -3.28 -6.94 3.90
C LEU A 125 -4.42 -7.08 4.89
N GLY A 126 -4.52 -8.23 5.55
CA GLY A 126 -5.55 -8.41 6.56
C GLY A 126 -5.43 -7.40 7.68
N TRP A 127 -4.19 -7.16 8.11
CA TRP A 127 -3.95 -6.13 9.12
C TRP A 127 -4.38 -4.77 8.61
N ALA A 128 -3.99 -4.43 7.37
CA ALA A 128 -4.26 -3.10 6.85
C ALA A 128 -5.75 -2.84 6.66
N LEU A 129 -6.51 -3.88 6.39
CA LEU A 129 -7.93 -3.72 6.13
C LEU A 129 -8.79 -3.96 7.36
N SER A 130 -8.15 -4.25 8.49
CA SER A 130 -8.87 -4.50 9.72
C SER A 130 -9.10 -3.19 10.46
N ASP A 131 -10.28 -2.99 10.97
CA ASP A 131 -10.54 -1.80 11.77
C ASP A 131 -10.24 -2.06 13.23
N THR A 132 -9.89 -3.28 13.57
CA THR A 132 -9.72 -3.63 14.96
C THR A 132 -8.40 -3.17 15.53
N ASP A 133 -7.34 -3.33 14.77
CA ASP A 133 -6.01 -3.06 15.27
C ASP A 133 -5.42 -1.75 14.83
N LEU A 134 -6.16 -0.94 14.10
CA LEU A 134 -5.63 0.30 13.57
C LEU A 134 -6.27 1.50 14.22
N PRO A 135 -5.53 2.60 14.33
CA PRO A 135 -6.15 3.84 14.77
C PRO A 135 -7.27 4.24 13.81
N ASP A 136 -8.15 5.08 14.29
CA ASP A 136 -9.28 5.51 13.49
C ASP A 136 -8.78 6.30 12.29
N ARG A 137 -8.96 5.76 11.10
CA ARG A 137 -8.50 6.43 9.92
C ARG A 137 -9.32 7.64 9.56
N ASN A 138 -10.50 7.74 10.09
CA ASN A 138 -11.35 8.86 9.77
C ASN A 138 -11.14 10.03 10.66
N GLU A 139 -10.31 9.89 11.69
CA GLU A 139 -10.11 10.97 12.56
C GLU A 139 -9.18 11.93 11.93
N ARG A 140 -9.39 13.21 11.96
CA ARG A 140 -8.53 14.15 11.34
C ARG A 140 -7.80 14.99 12.28
#